data_ec6c085c90e1c91127c3e79dd26f8a79
#
_entry.id   ec6c085c90e1c91127c3e79dd26f8a79
#
_cell.length_a   1.000
_cell.length_b   1.000
_cell.length_c   1.000
_cell.angle_alpha   90.00
_cell.angle_beta   90.00
_cell.angle_gamma   90.00
#
_symmetry.space_group_name_H-M   'P 1'
#
loop_
_entity.id
_entity.type
_entity.pdbx_description
1 polymer ?
#
loop_
_entity_poly.entity_id
_entity_poly.type
_entity_poly.pdbx_seq_one_letter_code
_entity_poly.pdbx_strand_id
1 'polypeptide(L)' 'MTVRVNLPKSGMGIEEGTLARWLKAEGEHVEKGEVIVEVETAKAIQEVTAPATGKLTKILVAAGETALVNTQIAVIEED' A
#
# COMPACT_ATOMS: atom_id res chain seq x y z
N MET A 1 5.09 -15.49 8.07
CA MET A 1 4.33 -15.70 6.81
C MET A 1 4.35 -14.43 5.99
N THR A 2 4.66 -14.55 4.73
CA THR A 2 4.78 -13.38 3.86
C THR A 2 3.41 -12.96 3.33
N VAL A 3 3.06 -11.71 3.53
CA VAL A 3 1.78 -11.16 3.08
C VAL A 3 2.05 -10.07 2.04
N ARG A 4 1.39 -10.18 0.90
CA ARG A 4 1.53 -9.18 -0.17
C ARG A 4 0.56 -8.04 0.07
N VAL A 5 1.05 -6.82 -0.12
CA VAL A 5 0.21 -5.64 -0.09
C VAL A 5 0.01 -5.20 -1.53
N ASN A 6 -1.23 -5.29 -2.00
CA ASN A 6 -1.56 -4.90 -3.36
C ASN A 6 -2.30 -3.57 -3.36
N LEU A 7 -2.17 -2.83 -4.45
CA LEU A 7 -2.93 -1.60 -4.63
C LEU A 7 -4.40 -1.97 -4.82
N PRO A 8 -5.29 -1.60 -3.90
CA PRO A 8 -6.69 -1.99 -4.00
C PRO A 8 -7.41 -1.20 -5.07
N LYS A 9 -8.42 -1.83 -5.67
CA LYS A 9 -9.29 -1.13 -6.60
C LYS A 9 -10.23 -0.26 -5.79
N SER A 10 -10.19 1.04 -6.02
CA SER A 10 -10.90 1.99 -5.17
C SER A 10 -12.20 2.55 -5.78
N GLY A 11 -12.62 2.02 -6.93
CA GLY A 11 -13.87 2.46 -7.53
C GLY A 11 -13.98 2.05 -8.98
N MET A 12 -15.18 2.24 -9.51
CA MET A 12 -15.45 1.91 -10.90
C MET A 12 -14.69 2.88 -11.82
N GLY A 13 -13.98 2.35 -12.79
CA GLY A 13 -13.22 3.16 -13.72
C GLY A 13 -11.84 3.58 -13.23
N ILE A 14 -11.47 3.23 -11.99
CA ILE A 14 -10.15 3.52 -11.46
C ILE A 14 -9.24 2.33 -11.75
N GLU A 15 -8.22 2.53 -12.57
CA GLU A 15 -7.31 1.46 -12.97
C GLU A 15 -5.90 1.67 -12.45
N GLU A 16 -5.58 2.86 -11.94
CA GLU A 16 -4.25 3.17 -11.43
C GLU A 16 -4.33 4.19 -10.31
N GLY A 17 -3.26 4.29 -9.55
CA GLY A 17 -3.11 5.30 -8.52
C GLY A 17 -1.66 5.67 -8.35
N THR A 18 -1.42 6.91 -7.92
CA THR A 18 -0.09 7.38 -7.59
C THR A 18 0.11 7.27 -6.10
N LEU A 19 1.18 6.62 -5.66
CA LEU A 19 1.49 6.51 -4.25
C LEU A 19 1.98 7.87 -3.76
N ALA A 20 1.07 8.62 -3.14
CA ALA A 20 1.34 10.00 -2.77
C ALA A 20 2.33 10.07 -1.61
N ARG A 21 2.16 9.18 -0.62
CA ARG A 21 2.98 9.24 0.59
C ARG A 21 2.95 7.91 1.33
N TRP A 22 4.13 7.39 1.66
CA TRP A 22 4.28 6.26 2.56
C TRP A 22 4.31 6.78 4.00
N LEU A 23 3.48 6.20 4.86
CA LEU A 23 3.40 6.58 6.27
C LEU A 23 4.27 5.68 7.13
N LYS A 24 4.73 4.57 6.57
CA LYS A 24 5.64 3.63 7.21
C LYS A 24 6.83 3.37 6.29
N ALA A 25 7.98 3.13 6.89
CA ALA A 25 9.20 2.83 6.15
C ALA A 25 9.51 1.35 6.19
N GLU A 26 10.38 0.91 5.27
CA GLU A 26 10.88 -0.46 5.33
C GLU A 26 11.54 -0.72 6.67
N GLY A 27 11.21 -1.86 7.27
CA GLY A 27 11.74 -2.22 8.57
C GLY A 27 10.84 -1.86 9.74
N GLU A 28 9.82 -1.03 9.53
CA GLU A 28 8.91 -0.66 10.60
C GLU A 28 7.82 -1.70 10.83
N HIS A 29 7.39 -1.81 12.08
CA HIS A 29 6.28 -2.66 12.46
C HIS A 29 4.96 -1.97 12.10
N VAL A 30 4.01 -2.74 11.57
CA VAL A 30 2.68 -2.24 11.23
C VAL A 30 1.62 -3.13 11.88
N GLU A 31 0.49 -2.52 12.20
CA GLU A 31 -0.66 -3.24 12.74
C GLU A 31 -1.71 -3.42 11.65
N LYS A 32 -2.38 -4.56 11.66
CA LYS A 32 -3.48 -4.80 10.73
C LYS A 32 -4.52 -3.69 10.86
N GLY A 33 -4.89 -3.09 9.74
CA GLY A 33 -5.83 -1.97 9.69
C GLY A 33 -5.20 -0.60 9.82
N GLU A 34 -3.90 -0.54 10.10
CA GLU A 34 -3.18 0.73 10.17
C GLU A 34 -2.94 1.27 8.76
N VAL A 35 -3.14 2.57 8.57
CA VAL A 35 -2.88 3.20 7.26
C VAL A 35 -1.37 3.24 7.03
N ILE A 36 -0.91 2.62 5.96
CA ILE A 36 0.52 2.53 5.65
C ILE A 36 0.94 3.38 4.46
N VAL A 37 0.02 3.68 3.57
CA VAL A 37 0.31 4.51 2.39
C VAL A 37 -0.94 5.23 1.94
N GLU A 38 -0.75 6.45 1.42
CA GLU A 38 -1.82 7.22 0.80
C GLU A 38 -1.65 7.16 -0.70
N VAL A 39 -2.74 6.88 -1.41
CA VAL A 39 -2.75 6.73 -2.85
C VAL A 39 -3.68 7.76 -3.45
N GLU A 40 -3.18 8.53 -4.42
CA GLU A 40 -3.98 9.51 -5.13
C GLU A 40 -4.53 8.90 -6.41
N THR A 41 -5.85 8.99 -6.58
CA THR A 41 -6.52 8.54 -7.80
C THR A 41 -7.18 9.73 -8.48
N ALA A 42 -7.76 9.49 -9.65
CA ALA A 42 -8.44 10.55 -10.39
C ALA A 42 -9.61 11.18 -9.61
N LYS A 43 -10.16 10.46 -8.65
CA LYS A 43 -11.34 10.93 -7.90
C LYS A 43 -11.04 11.41 -6.49
N ALA A 44 -10.06 10.82 -5.83
CA ALA A 44 -9.83 11.11 -4.41
C ALA A 44 -8.50 10.51 -3.96
N ILE A 45 -8.12 10.85 -2.72
CA ILE A 45 -7.00 10.20 -2.05
C ILE A 45 -7.56 9.01 -1.27
N GLN A 46 -6.96 7.86 -1.49
CA GLN A 46 -7.33 6.61 -0.81
C GLN A 46 -6.29 6.25 0.22
N GLU A 47 -6.72 5.74 1.35
CA GLU A 47 -5.82 5.22 2.37
C GLU A 47 -5.74 3.71 2.25
N VAL A 48 -4.52 3.19 2.15
CA VAL A 48 -4.29 1.75 2.08
C VAL A 48 -3.85 1.27 3.46
N THR A 49 -4.55 0.28 3.97
CA THR A 49 -4.27 -0.25 5.31
C THR A 49 -3.49 -1.55 5.22
N ALA A 50 -2.76 -1.86 6.30
CA ALA A 50 -2.01 -3.10 6.38
C ALA A 50 -2.98 -4.28 6.44
N PRO A 51 -2.79 -5.31 5.61
CA PRO A 51 -3.64 -6.50 5.63
C PRO A 51 -3.30 -7.46 6.76
N ALA A 52 -2.19 -7.25 7.45
CA ALA A 52 -1.74 -8.11 8.53
C ALA A 52 -0.84 -7.33 9.48
N THR A 53 -0.68 -7.85 10.69
CA THR A 53 0.25 -7.29 11.67
C THR A 53 1.61 -7.95 11.48
N GLY A 54 2.65 -7.13 11.38
CA GLY A 54 3.99 -7.64 11.21
C GLY A 54 4.95 -6.54 10.82
N LYS A 55 6.03 -6.92 10.16
CA LYS A 55 7.07 -6.00 9.75
C LYS A 55 6.93 -5.68 8.26
N LEU A 56 6.94 -4.40 7.91
CA LEU A 56 6.97 -3.98 6.51
C LEU A 56 8.39 -4.19 6.00
N THR A 57 8.60 -5.28 5.27
CA THR A 57 9.96 -5.68 4.89
C THR A 57 10.43 -5.06 3.59
N LYS A 58 9.50 -4.80 2.66
CA LYS A 58 9.86 -4.18 1.38
C LYS A 58 8.77 -3.26 0.88
N ILE A 59 9.21 -2.14 0.29
CA ILE A 59 8.37 -1.22 -0.46
C ILE A 59 8.80 -1.39 -1.93
N LEU A 60 7.89 -1.89 -2.76
CA LEU A 60 8.18 -2.19 -4.16
C LEU A 60 7.86 -1.02 -5.08
N VAL A 61 6.96 -0.13 -4.66
CA VAL A 61 6.61 1.06 -5.42
C VAL A 61 6.80 2.25 -4.49
N ALA A 62 7.69 3.15 -4.88
CA ALA A 62 8.07 4.29 -4.06
C ALA A 62 7.02 5.40 -4.12
N ALA A 63 7.08 6.32 -3.14
CA ALA A 63 6.25 7.52 -3.16
C ALA A 63 6.53 8.32 -4.42
N GLY A 64 5.48 8.82 -5.04
CA GLY A 64 5.57 9.57 -6.30
C GLY A 64 5.40 8.70 -7.53
N GLU A 65 5.45 7.39 -7.40
CA GLU A 65 5.27 6.48 -8.52
C GLU A 65 3.81 6.07 -8.69
N THR A 66 3.42 5.81 -9.93
CA THR A 66 2.08 5.35 -10.28
C THR A 66 2.10 3.84 -10.49
N ALA A 67 1.09 3.16 -9.96
CA ALA A 67 0.94 1.73 -10.13
C ALA A 67 -0.49 1.39 -10.57
N LEU A 68 -0.63 0.29 -11.29
CA LEU A 68 -1.95 -0.22 -11.64
C LEU A 68 -2.60 -0.89 -10.43
N VAL A 69 -3.93 -0.91 -10.41
CA VAL A 69 -4.63 -1.64 -9.35
C VAL A 69 -4.23 -3.12 -9.39
N ASN A 70 -4.25 -3.77 -8.23
CA ASN A 70 -3.82 -5.16 -8.04
C ASN A 70 -2.32 -5.38 -8.21
N THR A 71 -1.54 -4.32 -8.44
CA THR A 71 -0.08 -4.43 -8.44
C THR A 71 0.40 -4.57 -7.00
N GLN A 72 1.34 -5.48 -6.77
CA GLN A 72 1.96 -5.62 -5.47
C GLN A 72 2.84 -4.40 -5.20
N ILE A 73 2.56 -3.69 -4.10
CA ILE A 73 3.28 -2.46 -3.77
C ILE A 73 4.20 -2.60 -2.57
N ALA A 74 4.00 -3.62 -1.77
CA ALA A 74 4.83 -3.84 -0.58
C ALA A 74 4.71 -5.28 -0.10
N VAL A 75 5.55 -5.62 0.87
CA VAL A 75 5.58 -6.96 1.49
C VAL A 75 5.61 -6.78 3.00
N ILE A 76 4.76 -7.52 3.70
CA ILE A 76 4.74 -7.59 5.16
C ILE A 76 5.11 -9.00 5.57
N GLU A 77 6.05 -9.12 6.50
CA GLU A 77 6.32 -10.41 7.13
C GLU A 77 5.49 -10.47 8.40
N GLU A 78 4.45 -11.30 8.37
CA GLU A 78 3.49 -11.41 9.46
C GLU A 78 4.12 -12.01 10.71
N ASP A 79 3.77 -11.46 11.87
CA ASP A 79 4.25 -11.95 13.16
C ASP A 79 3.78 -13.38 13.45
#